data_bef42f8c215a8b715e8610521a3ce2d8
#
_entry.id   bef42f8c215a8b715e8610521a3ce2d8
#
_cell.length_a   1.000
_cell.length_b   1.000
_cell.length_c   1.000
_cell.angle_alpha   90.00
_cell.angle_beta   90.00
_cell.angle_gamma   90.00
#
_symmetry.space_group_name_H-M   'P 1'
#
loop_
_entity.id
_entity.type
_entity.pdbx_description
1 polymer ?
#
loop_
_entity_poly.entity_id
_entity_poly.type
_entity_poly.pdbx_seq_one_letter_code
_entity_poly.pdbx_strand_id
1 'polypeptide(L)'
;MSALFDEWLKFAQHIGMVCVAEKRIIAGAESCTGGLIAAVLTSVSGSSVWVDRGFVTYSNEAKIEMLNVAAKTLEAFGAVSEETAREMAIGALRNSRATMAYSVTGVAGPTGGTVAKPVGRVCFAFVRGDRVSSFTRQFKGDRSAVREQSVNFVLSELARPAL
;
A
#
# COMPACT_ATOMS: atom_id res chain seq x y z
N MET A 1 10.71 18.29 -10.13
CA MET A 1 9.75 17.46 -9.38
C MET A 1 8.77 18.37 -8.64
N SER A 2 7.56 17.94 -8.35
CA SER A 2 6.57 18.76 -7.65
C SER A 2 6.91 18.91 -6.16
N ALA A 3 6.45 19.99 -5.52
CA ALA A 3 6.62 20.19 -4.06
C ALA A 3 6.08 19.02 -3.24
N LEU A 4 4.99 18.39 -3.70
CA LEU A 4 4.42 17.21 -3.07
C LEU A 4 5.38 16.02 -3.10
N PHE A 5 6.07 15.79 -4.21
CA PHE A 5 7.05 14.70 -4.31
C PHE A 5 8.24 14.93 -3.38
N ASP A 6 8.65 16.18 -3.21
CA ASP A 6 9.74 16.55 -2.28
C ASP A 6 9.35 16.26 -0.82
N GLU A 7 8.08 16.47 -0.46
CA GLU A 7 7.55 16.06 0.86
C GLU A 7 7.56 14.53 1.03
N TRP A 8 7.10 13.79 0.03
CA TRP A 8 7.14 12.33 0.06
C TRP A 8 8.57 11.79 0.19
N LEU A 9 9.51 12.42 -0.49
CA LEU A 9 10.93 12.05 -0.41
C LEU A 9 11.47 12.18 1.02
N LYS A 10 11.07 13.23 1.76
CA LYS A 10 11.45 13.39 3.17
C LYS A 10 10.89 12.25 4.04
N PHE A 11 9.63 11.87 3.84
CA PHE A 11 9.05 10.70 4.50
C PHE A 11 9.82 9.42 4.17
N ALA A 12 10.10 9.18 2.90
CA ALA A 12 10.83 8.00 2.44
C ALA A 12 12.25 7.93 3.03
N GLN A 13 12.95 9.06 3.12
CA GLN A 13 14.27 9.16 3.77
C GLN A 13 14.18 8.79 5.25
N HIS A 14 13.19 9.31 5.97
CA HIS A 14 12.98 8.96 7.38
C HIS A 14 12.66 7.48 7.55
N ILE A 15 11.75 6.94 6.73
CA ILE A 15 11.42 5.50 6.72
C ILE A 15 12.67 4.66 6.49
N GLY A 16 13.51 5.05 5.53
CA GLY A 16 14.77 4.37 5.23
C GLY A 16 15.72 4.34 6.42
N MET A 17 15.89 5.47 7.11
CA MET A 17 16.73 5.52 8.32
C MET A 17 16.22 4.57 9.41
N VAL A 18 14.92 4.54 9.66
CA VAL A 18 14.32 3.64 10.65
C VAL A 18 14.48 2.18 10.22
N CYS A 19 14.22 1.87 8.95
CA CYS A 19 14.36 0.52 8.42
C CYS A 19 15.79 -0.01 8.54
N VAL A 20 16.79 0.80 8.23
CA VAL A 20 18.20 0.42 8.37
C VAL A 20 18.56 0.20 9.85
N ALA A 21 18.16 1.11 10.73
CA ALA A 21 18.45 1.00 12.18
C ALA A 21 17.81 -0.24 12.80
N GLU A 22 16.59 -0.59 12.38
CA GLU A 22 15.82 -1.72 12.93
C GLU A 22 15.93 -3.01 12.09
N LYS A 23 16.78 -3.01 11.06
CA LYS A 23 16.97 -4.15 10.13
C LYS A 23 15.66 -4.63 9.50
N ARG A 24 14.81 -3.69 9.09
CA ARG A 24 13.55 -3.96 8.43
C ARG A 24 13.67 -3.90 6.93
N ILE A 25 12.92 -4.76 6.26
CA ILE A 25 12.80 -4.81 4.80
C ILE A 25 11.31 -4.71 4.45
N ILE A 26 10.98 -3.82 3.52
CA ILE A 26 9.60 -3.52 3.11
C ILE A 26 9.27 -4.19 1.78
N ALA A 27 8.07 -4.76 1.69
CA ALA A 27 7.40 -5.07 0.44
C ALA A 27 6.04 -4.37 0.38
N GLY A 28 5.58 -4.04 -0.81
CA GLY A 28 4.30 -3.38 -1.02
C GLY A 28 3.39 -4.09 -2.00
N ALA A 29 2.08 -3.99 -1.79
CA ALA A 29 1.06 -4.43 -2.71
C ALA A 29 0.13 -3.26 -3.07
N GLU A 30 0.17 -2.85 -4.31
CA GLU A 30 -0.54 -1.66 -4.79
C GLU A 30 -1.58 -1.99 -5.86
N SER A 31 -2.79 -1.47 -5.68
CA SER A 31 -3.82 -1.50 -6.72
C SER A 31 -4.05 -0.07 -7.27
N CYS A 32 -4.87 0.74 -6.64
CA CYS A 32 -5.24 2.06 -7.18
C CYS A 32 -4.07 3.07 -7.26
N THR A 33 -3.00 2.88 -6.52
CA THR A 33 -1.80 3.72 -6.58
C THR A 33 -0.82 3.30 -7.68
N GLY A 34 -0.96 2.09 -8.22
CA GLY A 34 -0.26 1.64 -9.44
C GLY A 34 1.26 1.64 -9.37
N GLY A 35 1.84 1.46 -8.19
CA GLY A 35 3.29 1.46 -7.99
C GLY A 35 3.86 2.82 -7.52
N LEU A 36 3.02 3.82 -7.31
CA LEU A 36 3.47 5.17 -6.92
C LEU A 36 4.17 5.18 -5.56
N ILE A 37 3.71 4.38 -4.59
CA ILE A 37 4.36 4.28 -3.28
C ILE A 37 5.74 3.63 -3.41
N ALA A 38 5.84 2.54 -4.16
CA ALA A 38 7.12 1.90 -4.45
C ALA A 38 8.08 2.85 -5.14
N ALA A 39 7.60 3.65 -6.11
CA ALA A 39 8.39 4.68 -6.79
C ALA A 39 8.95 5.72 -5.80
N VAL A 40 8.14 6.18 -4.86
CA VAL A 40 8.58 7.14 -3.82
C VAL A 40 9.65 6.51 -2.91
N LEU A 41 9.40 5.31 -2.39
CA LEU A 41 10.34 4.62 -1.50
C LEU A 41 11.69 4.36 -2.18
N THR A 42 11.66 3.96 -3.45
CA THR A 42 12.87 3.66 -4.23
C THR A 42 13.58 4.89 -4.78
N SER A 43 13.00 6.08 -4.64
CA SER A 43 13.66 7.35 -4.98
C SER A 43 14.77 7.72 -3.99
N VAL A 44 14.83 7.07 -2.83
CA VAL A 44 15.91 7.27 -1.86
C VAL A 44 17.14 6.47 -2.27
N SER A 45 18.28 7.13 -2.39
CA SER A 45 19.56 6.44 -2.66
C SER A 45 19.86 5.44 -1.55
N GLY A 46 20.24 4.22 -1.93
CA GLY A 46 20.48 3.11 -0.99
C GLY A 46 19.23 2.39 -0.52
N SER A 47 18.06 2.69 -1.08
CA SER A 47 16.80 2.04 -0.71
C SER A 47 16.77 0.52 -0.93
N SER A 48 17.63 -0.02 -1.80
CA SER A 48 17.76 -1.48 -2.03
C SER A 48 18.13 -2.29 -0.77
N VAL A 49 18.62 -1.62 0.27
CA VAL A 49 18.92 -2.28 1.56
C VAL A 49 17.65 -2.57 2.36
N TRP A 50 16.59 -1.76 2.18
CA TRP A 50 15.37 -1.82 2.96
C TRP A 50 14.08 -1.91 2.15
N VAL A 51 14.14 -1.83 0.83
CA VAL A 51 13.01 -2.13 -0.06
C VAL A 51 13.34 -3.40 -0.85
N ASP A 52 12.52 -4.44 -0.74
CA ASP A 52 12.72 -5.67 -1.49
C ASP A 52 11.99 -5.65 -2.82
N ARG A 53 10.67 -5.43 -2.80
CA ARG A 53 9.83 -5.41 -4.01
C ARG A 53 8.48 -4.73 -3.80
N GLY A 54 7.88 -4.35 -4.91
CA GLY A 54 6.49 -3.91 -4.98
C GLY A 54 5.71 -4.77 -5.97
N PHE A 55 4.49 -5.16 -5.57
CA PHE A 55 3.55 -5.87 -6.41
C PHE A 55 2.48 -4.88 -6.88
N VAL A 56 2.39 -4.64 -8.18
CA VAL A 56 1.27 -3.89 -8.76
C VAL A 56 0.22 -4.90 -9.18
N THR A 57 -0.82 -5.07 -8.36
CA THR A 57 -1.89 -6.05 -8.54
C THR A 57 -3.20 -5.32 -8.86
N TYR A 58 -3.27 -4.80 -10.08
CA TYR A 58 -4.32 -3.89 -10.50
C TYR A 58 -5.66 -4.59 -10.76
N SER A 59 -5.61 -5.82 -11.30
CA SER A 59 -6.79 -6.67 -11.52
C SER A 59 -7.02 -7.61 -10.33
N ASN A 60 -8.22 -8.21 -10.28
CA ASN A 60 -8.52 -9.26 -9.29
C ASN A 60 -7.69 -10.51 -9.54
N GLU A 61 -7.49 -10.86 -10.81
CA GLU A 61 -6.63 -11.98 -11.23
C GLU A 61 -5.19 -11.79 -10.72
N ALA A 62 -4.64 -10.59 -10.87
CA ALA A 62 -3.30 -10.28 -10.36
C ALA A 62 -3.20 -10.40 -8.83
N LYS A 63 -4.25 -10.01 -8.09
CA LYS A 63 -4.31 -10.20 -6.63
C LYS A 63 -4.25 -11.68 -6.25
N ILE A 64 -4.95 -12.53 -6.99
CA ILE A 64 -4.95 -13.98 -6.78
C ILE A 64 -3.59 -14.56 -7.15
N GLU A 65 -3.10 -14.30 -8.36
CA GLU A 65 -1.89 -14.91 -8.92
C GLU A 65 -0.62 -14.47 -8.19
N MET A 66 -0.49 -13.18 -7.89
CA MET A 66 0.75 -12.62 -7.34
C MET A 66 0.78 -12.62 -5.80
N LEU A 67 -0.38 -12.55 -5.15
CA LEU A 67 -0.48 -12.36 -3.70
C LEU A 67 -1.24 -13.46 -2.98
N ASN A 68 -1.77 -14.45 -3.70
CA ASN A 68 -2.59 -15.53 -3.14
C ASN A 68 -3.85 -15.02 -2.41
N VAL A 69 -4.41 -13.89 -2.84
CA VAL A 69 -5.72 -13.45 -2.36
C VAL A 69 -6.75 -14.50 -2.74
N ALA A 70 -7.58 -14.91 -1.78
CA ALA A 70 -8.57 -15.95 -2.04
C ALA A 70 -9.69 -15.41 -2.95
N ALA A 71 -10.04 -16.17 -3.98
CA ALA A 71 -11.16 -15.81 -4.88
C ALA A 71 -12.45 -15.60 -4.09
N LYS A 72 -12.73 -16.44 -3.08
CA LYS A 72 -13.89 -16.31 -2.20
C LYS A 72 -13.92 -14.98 -1.41
N THR A 73 -12.76 -14.43 -1.04
CA THR A 73 -12.67 -13.15 -0.36
C THR A 73 -13.08 -12.02 -1.31
N LEU A 74 -12.60 -12.06 -2.55
CA LEU A 74 -12.98 -11.11 -3.59
C LEU A 74 -14.47 -11.19 -3.93
N GLU A 75 -15.04 -12.39 -3.98
CA GLU A 75 -16.48 -12.59 -4.22
C GLU A 75 -17.33 -12.06 -3.06
N ALA A 76 -16.94 -12.33 -1.81
CA ALA A 76 -17.71 -11.96 -0.64
C ALA A 76 -17.59 -10.47 -0.28
N PHE A 77 -16.40 -9.89 -0.38
CA PHE A 77 -16.10 -8.54 0.10
C PHE A 77 -15.70 -7.55 -0.98
N GLY A 78 -15.35 -8.04 -2.17
CA GLY A 78 -14.84 -7.24 -3.28
C GLY A 78 -13.38 -6.81 -3.09
N ALA A 79 -12.82 -6.21 -4.13
CA ALA A 79 -11.43 -5.73 -4.13
C ALA A 79 -11.21 -4.60 -3.11
N VAL A 80 -12.20 -3.73 -2.93
CA VAL A 80 -12.12 -2.58 -2.01
C VAL A 80 -12.73 -2.97 -0.67
N SER A 81 -11.95 -3.66 0.14
CA SER A 81 -12.33 -4.11 1.47
C SER A 81 -11.08 -4.28 2.34
N GLU A 82 -11.24 -4.21 3.65
CA GLU A 82 -10.14 -4.47 4.57
C GLU A 82 -9.70 -5.94 4.53
N GLU A 83 -10.64 -6.86 4.28
CA GLU A 83 -10.38 -8.29 4.10
C GLU A 83 -9.40 -8.52 2.94
N THR A 84 -9.69 -7.95 1.78
CA THR A 84 -8.80 -8.03 0.61
C THR A 84 -7.47 -7.32 0.88
N ALA A 85 -7.48 -6.14 1.49
CA ALA A 85 -6.25 -5.42 1.83
C ALA A 85 -5.35 -6.24 2.77
N ARG A 86 -5.91 -6.90 3.77
CA ARG A 86 -5.15 -7.78 4.67
C ARG A 86 -4.51 -8.95 3.93
N GLU A 87 -5.26 -9.63 3.08
CA GLU A 87 -4.71 -10.74 2.27
C GLU A 87 -3.63 -10.26 1.29
N MET A 88 -3.80 -9.09 0.69
CA MET A 88 -2.78 -8.48 -0.17
C MET A 88 -1.48 -8.22 0.60
N ALA A 89 -1.54 -7.62 1.78
CA ALA A 89 -0.35 -7.33 2.58
C ALA A 89 0.34 -8.61 3.08
N ILE A 90 -0.44 -9.60 3.53
CA ILE A 90 0.07 -10.92 3.93
C ILE A 90 0.74 -11.61 2.74
N GLY A 91 0.12 -11.56 1.56
CA GLY A 91 0.68 -12.12 0.34
C GLY A 91 1.99 -11.44 -0.08
N ALA A 92 2.05 -10.12 0.01
CA ALA A 92 3.28 -9.37 -0.25
C ALA A 92 4.41 -9.76 0.70
N LEU A 93 4.11 -9.94 1.99
CA LEU A 93 5.10 -10.40 2.97
C LEU A 93 5.60 -11.82 2.65
N ARG A 94 4.67 -12.75 2.39
CA ARG A 94 5.00 -14.16 2.12
C ARG A 94 5.77 -14.39 0.83
N ASN A 95 5.49 -13.58 -0.20
CA ASN A 95 6.10 -13.71 -1.53
C ASN A 95 7.34 -12.81 -1.70
N SER A 96 7.95 -12.39 -0.61
CA SER A 96 9.12 -11.52 -0.59
C SER A 96 10.08 -11.90 0.52
N ARG A 97 11.20 -11.18 0.59
CA ARG A 97 12.17 -11.25 1.69
C ARG A 97 11.89 -10.20 2.78
N ALA A 98 10.75 -9.53 2.69
CA ALA A 98 10.39 -8.47 3.59
C ALA A 98 10.08 -8.96 5.01
N THR A 99 10.29 -8.08 5.98
CA THR A 99 9.91 -8.26 7.38
C THR A 99 8.66 -7.48 7.73
N MET A 100 8.25 -6.57 6.85
CA MET A 100 7.00 -5.82 6.93
C MET A 100 6.43 -5.57 5.54
N ALA A 101 5.13 -5.44 5.45
CA ALA A 101 4.46 -5.17 4.18
C ALA A 101 3.30 -4.19 4.36
N TYR A 102 3.00 -3.46 3.29
CA TYR A 102 1.79 -2.64 3.18
C TYR A 102 0.95 -3.07 1.97
N SER A 103 -0.32 -2.75 2.02
CA SER A 103 -1.20 -2.86 0.86
C SER A 103 -2.12 -1.67 0.73
N VAL A 104 -2.57 -1.41 -0.50
CA VAL A 104 -3.55 -0.38 -0.82
C VAL A 104 -4.46 -0.85 -1.95
N THR A 105 -5.77 -0.75 -1.74
CA THR A 105 -6.80 -1.06 -2.73
C THR A 105 -7.99 -0.12 -2.56
N GLY A 106 -8.45 0.48 -3.66
CA GLY A 106 -9.47 1.52 -3.54
C GLY A 106 -10.11 1.93 -4.85
N VAL A 107 -11.09 2.82 -4.74
CA VAL A 107 -11.78 3.45 -5.86
C VAL A 107 -11.24 4.87 -6.04
N ALA A 108 -10.29 5.02 -6.97
CA ALA A 108 -9.69 6.33 -7.24
C ALA A 108 -10.64 7.26 -8.02
N GLY A 109 -11.57 6.69 -8.78
CA GLY A 109 -12.51 7.45 -9.59
C GLY A 109 -11.97 7.83 -10.99
N PRO A 110 -12.71 8.61 -11.79
CA PRO A 110 -14.06 9.15 -11.52
C PRO A 110 -15.16 8.08 -11.55
N THR A 111 -14.88 6.90 -12.13
CA THR A 111 -15.80 5.76 -12.25
C THR A 111 -15.48 4.66 -11.24
N GLY A 112 -16.30 3.60 -11.21
CA GLY A 112 -16.06 2.40 -10.40
C GLY A 112 -16.59 2.47 -8.98
N GLY A 113 -17.15 3.61 -8.55
CA GLY A 113 -17.80 3.73 -7.26
C GLY A 113 -19.22 3.18 -7.25
N THR A 114 -19.64 2.73 -6.07
CA THR A 114 -21.02 2.32 -5.77
C THR A 114 -21.50 3.09 -4.53
N VAL A 115 -22.80 2.96 -4.20
CA VAL A 115 -23.35 3.56 -2.96
C VAL A 115 -22.62 3.02 -1.72
N ALA A 116 -22.37 1.70 -1.68
CA ALA A 116 -21.67 1.05 -0.57
C ALA A 116 -20.16 1.35 -0.56
N LYS A 117 -19.56 1.53 -1.73
CA LYS A 117 -18.12 1.81 -1.90
C LYS A 117 -17.93 2.98 -2.85
N PRO A 118 -18.15 4.22 -2.37
CA PRO A 118 -18.09 5.41 -3.23
C PRO A 118 -16.66 5.72 -3.67
N VAL A 119 -16.53 6.51 -4.73
CA VAL A 119 -15.25 7.06 -5.17
C VAL A 119 -14.55 7.73 -3.99
N GLY A 120 -13.25 7.49 -3.86
CA GLY A 120 -12.43 7.97 -2.75
C GLY A 120 -12.32 7.00 -1.58
N ARG A 121 -13.09 5.89 -1.57
CA ARG A 121 -12.91 4.84 -0.58
C ARG A 121 -11.66 4.05 -0.89
N VAL A 122 -10.76 3.99 0.08
CA VAL A 122 -9.50 3.24 -0.02
C VAL A 122 -9.30 2.43 1.25
N CYS A 123 -8.93 1.17 1.07
CA CYS A 123 -8.60 0.24 2.15
C CYS A 123 -7.10 -0.05 2.14
N PHE A 124 -6.55 -0.13 3.33
CA PHE A 124 -5.13 -0.33 3.58
C PHE A 124 -4.93 -1.47 4.57
N ALA A 125 -3.80 -2.15 4.47
CA ALA A 125 -3.35 -3.04 5.53
C ALA A 125 -1.83 -2.96 5.69
N PHE A 126 -1.37 -3.25 6.90
CA PHE A 126 0.04 -3.29 7.27
C PHE A 126 0.31 -4.57 8.05
N VAL A 127 1.39 -5.26 7.70
CA VAL A 127 1.86 -6.46 8.39
C VAL A 127 3.23 -6.17 8.98
N ARG A 128 3.39 -6.42 10.27
CA ARG A 128 4.68 -6.31 10.99
C ARG A 128 4.80 -7.52 11.92
N GLY A 129 5.68 -8.46 11.55
CA GLY A 129 5.73 -9.75 12.24
C GLY A 129 4.37 -10.45 12.17
N ASP A 130 3.81 -10.80 13.33
CA ASP A 130 2.50 -11.47 13.45
C ASP A 130 1.33 -10.49 13.52
N ARG A 131 1.58 -9.18 13.51
CA ARG A 131 0.53 -8.17 13.62
C ARG A 131 0.05 -7.74 12.24
N VAL A 132 -1.25 -7.78 12.06
CA VAL A 132 -1.94 -7.26 10.88
C VAL A 132 -2.92 -6.18 11.33
N SER A 133 -2.76 -4.98 10.80
CA SER A 133 -3.71 -3.87 10.97
C SER A 133 -4.30 -3.47 9.64
N SER A 134 -5.55 -3.02 9.64
CA SER A 134 -6.23 -2.56 8.44
C SER A 134 -7.05 -1.32 8.71
N PHE A 135 -7.26 -0.52 7.66
CA PHE A 135 -7.93 0.77 7.73
C PHE A 135 -8.76 1.01 6.48
N THR A 136 -9.89 1.68 6.66
CA THR A 136 -10.67 2.26 5.58
C THR A 136 -10.62 3.78 5.70
N ARG A 137 -10.37 4.46 4.58
CA ARG A 137 -10.41 5.91 4.49
C ARG A 137 -11.34 6.33 3.36
N GLN A 138 -11.98 7.50 3.55
CA GLN A 138 -12.80 8.13 2.52
C GLN A 138 -12.13 9.45 2.15
N PHE A 139 -11.47 9.47 1.01
CA PHE A 139 -10.77 10.64 0.49
C PHE A 139 -11.67 11.48 -0.41
N LYS A 140 -11.41 12.78 -0.44
CA LYS A 140 -12.09 13.75 -1.30
C LYS A 140 -11.22 14.13 -2.49
N GLY A 141 -11.83 14.60 -3.55
CA GLY A 141 -11.16 15.09 -4.73
C GLY A 141 -11.24 14.14 -5.92
N ASP A 142 -10.48 14.45 -6.95
CA ASP A 142 -10.39 13.68 -8.18
C ASP A 142 -9.46 12.45 -8.01
N ARG A 143 -9.28 11.72 -9.10
CA ARG A 143 -8.43 10.52 -9.14
C ARG A 143 -7.00 10.78 -8.66
N SER A 144 -6.40 11.88 -9.07
CA SER A 144 -5.05 12.24 -8.63
C SER A 144 -5.02 12.52 -7.13
N ALA A 145 -5.97 13.31 -6.62
CA ALA A 145 -6.07 13.64 -5.21
C ALA A 145 -6.29 12.39 -4.33
N VAL A 146 -7.10 11.43 -4.77
CA VAL A 146 -7.32 10.16 -4.04
C VAL A 146 -6.02 9.34 -3.98
N ARG A 147 -5.30 9.24 -5.09
CA ARG A 147 -4.02 8.51 -5.16
C ARG A 147 -2.94 9.20 -4.29
N GLU A 148 -2.83 10.52 -4.34
CA GLU A 148 -1.89 11.29 -3.54
C GLU A 148 -2.15 11.15 -2.04
N GLN A 149 -3.41 11.26 -1.61
CA GLN A 149 -3.80 11.05 -0.21
C GLN A 149 -3.54 9.59 0.24
N SER A 150 -3.69 8.62 -0.66
CA SER A 150 -3.34 7.22 -0.38
C SER A 150 -1.85 7.04 -0.15
N VAL A 151 -1.00 7.68 -0.95
CA VAL A 151 0.46 7.68 -0.76
C VAL A 151 0.80 8.32 0.58
N ASN A 152 0.26 9.51 0.87
CA ASN A 152 0.49 10.20 2.15
C ASN A 152 0.13 9.31 3.34
N PHE A 153 -1.02 8.63 3.28
CA PHE A 153 -1.45 7.75 4.37
C PHE A 153 -0.46 6.60 4.59
N VAL A 154 -0.05 5.90 3.53
CA VAL A 154 0.90 4.79 3.66
C VAL A 154 2.25 5.26 4.17
N LEU A 155 2.79 6.35 3.64
CA LEU A 155 4.08 6.89 4.10
C LEU A 155 4.03 7.30 5.58
N SER A 156 2.94 7.93 6.01
CA SER A 156 2.76 8.32 7.41
C SER A 156 2.68 7.11 8.35
N GLU A 157 2.01 6.04 7.94
CA GLU A 157 1.93 4.80 8.73
C GLU A 157 3.28 4.04 8.78
N LEU A 158 4.00 4.00 7.66
CA LEU A 158 5.33 3.38 7.62
C LEU A 158 6.37 4.14 8.45
N ALA A 159 6.22 5.46 8.57
CA ALA A 159 7.10 6.32 9.35
C ALA A 159 6.86 6.23 10.87
N ARG A 160 5.73 5.65 11.30
CA ARG A 160 5.44 5.48 12.73
C ARG A 160 6.42 4.51 13.38
N PRO A 161 6.81 4.76 14.65
CA PRO A 161 7.54 3.77 15.44
C PRO A 161 6.77 2.45 15.47
N ALA A 162 7.47 1.33 15.61
CA ALA A 162 6.82 0.04 15.75
C ALA A 162 5.86 0.06 16.94
N LEU A 163 4.63 -0.22 16.63
CA LEU A 163 3.63 -0.56 17.63
C LEU A 163 3.86 -1.98 18.13
#